data_a63efdc534cddbb838ee9f94d226dd49
#
_entry.id   a63efdc534cddbb838ee9f94d226dd49
#
_cell.length_a   1.000
_cell.length_b   1.000
_cell.length_c   1.000
_cell.angle_alpha   90.00
_cell.angle_beta   90.00
_cell.angle_gamma   90.00
#
_symmetry.space_group_name_H-M   'P 1'
#
loop_
_entity.id
_entity.type
_entity.pdbx_description
1 polymer ?
#
loop_
_entity_poly.entity_id
_entity_poly.type
_entity_poly.pdbx_seq_one_letter_code
_entity_poly.pdbx_strand_id
1 'polypeptide(L)'
;ARTPRISFYNCLKNSAQQFYFRPKEEDAYLLAGYPWFKVRARDLFISMPGCTLSIEDPVRFEKIMHTAIPAIRSFMQTGKADEEIREIENPDVFLWDIWAMQQHSRKMGVEKSKELYFNFIGEIITYFREQKHPDMKLMENGLLFVEGRNKALTWMNSTVDGKPVVSRSGYIVEFNA
;
A
#
# COMPACT_ATOMS: atom_id res chain seq x y z
N ALA A 1 -12.46 -19.02 10.99
CA ALA A 1 -12.83 -20.41 10.67
C ALA A 1 -12.50 -20.69 9.21
N ARG A 2 -12.00 -21.90 8.89
CA ARG A 2 -11.73 -22.30 7.49
C ARG A 2 -13.03 -22.69 6.79
N THR A 3 -13.22 -22.20 5.57
CA THR A 3 -14.34 -22.60 4.72
C THR A 3 -14.08 -23.99 4.14
N PRO A 4 -15.09 -24.87 4.00
CA PRO A 4 -14.91 -26.18 3.35
C PRO A 4 -14.32 -26.04 1.94
N ARG A 5 -13.36 -26.91 1.59
CA ARG A 5 -12.68 -26.90 0.27
C ARG A 5 -13.47 -27.64 -0.80
N ILE A 6 -14.73 -27.28 -0.97
CA ILE A 6 -15.65 -27.94 -1.94
C ILE A 6 -15.72 -27.22 -3.30
N SER A 7 -15.08 -26.04 -3.42
CA SER A 7 -15.03 -25.27 -4.67
C SER A 7 -13.69 -24.56 -4.81
N PHE A 8 -13.35 -24.18 -6.05
CA PHE A 8 -12.16 -23.37 -6.34
C PHE A 8 -12.19 -22.02 -5.61
N TYR A 9 -13.37 -21.37 -5.57
CA TYR A 9 -13.56 -20.14 -4.82
C TYR A 9 -13.23 -20.28 -3.33
N ASN A 10 -13.71 -21.35 -2.69
CA ASN A 10 -13.40 -21.62 -1.29
C ASN A 10 -11.91 -21.89 -1.05
N CYS A 11 -11.23 -22.52 -2.00
CA CYS A 11 -9.78 -22.70 -1.93
C CYS A 11 -9.05 -21.35 -1.99
N LEU A 12 -9.43 -20.47 -2.91
CA LEU A 12 -8.87 -19.12 -3.01
C LEU A 12 -9.13 -18.30 -1.75
N LYS A 13 -10.34 -18.33 -1.22
CA LYS A 13 -10.71 -17.65 0.02
C LYS A 13 -9.86 -18.13 1.21
N ASN A 14 -9.68 -19.44 1.35
CA ASN A 14 -8.84 -20.01 2.39
C ASN A 14 -7.35 -19.61 2.20
N SER A 15 -6.86 -19.56 0.96
CA SER A 15 -5.50 -19.12 0.66
C SER A 15 -5.29 -17.65 1.03
N ALA A 16 -6.20 -16.77 0.62
CA ALA A 16 -6.15 -15.35 0.97
C ALA A 16 -6.12 -15.12 2.50
N GLN A 17 -6.91 -15.91 3.25
CA GLN A 17 -6.92 -15.82 4.72
C GLN A 17 -5.59 -16.19 5.38
N GLN A 18 -4.73 -16.99 4.73
CA GLN A 18 -3.44 -17.38 5.28
C GLN A 18 -2.42 -16.24 5.30
N PHE A 19 -2.58 -15.24 4.44
CA PHE A 19 -1.73 -14.06 4.43
C PHE A 19 -2.10 -13.03 5.50
N TYR A 20 -3.29 -13.15 6.09
CA TYR A 20 -3.74 -12.25 7.15
C TYR A 20 -3.01 -12.53 8.46
N PHE A 21 -2.32 -11.52 8.97
CA PHE A 21 -1.48 -11.59 10.14
C PHE A 21 -1.90 -10.55 11.18
N ARG A 22 -2.06 -10.98 12.41
CA ARG A 22 -2.43 -10.15 13.56
C ARG A 22 -1.49 -10.47 14.72
N PRO A 23 -0.40 -9.72 14.88
CA PRO A 23 0.52 -9.90 16.00
C PRO A 23 -0.09 -9.46 17.34
N LYS A 24 -0.99 -8.46 17.30
CA LYS A 24 -1.74 -7.92 18.43
C LYS A 24 -3.21 -7.80 18.03
N GLU A 25 -4.08 -7.54 19.00
CA GLU A 25 -5.53 -7.46 18.76
C GLU A 25 -5.91 -6.27 17.88
N GLU A 26 -5.25 -5.14 18.10
CA GLU A 26 -5.47 -3.88 17.37
C GLU A 26 -4.83 -3.87 15.98
N ASP A 27 -3.75 -4.63 15.76
CA ASP A 27 -2.99 -4.60 14.52
C ASP A 27 -3.48 -5.64 13.50
N ALA A 28 -3.49 -5.26 12.23
CA ALA A 28 -3.87 -6.15 11.14
C ALA A 28 -3.03 -5.88 9.89
N TYR A 29 -2.47 -6.95 9.31
CA TYR A 29 -1.57 -6.89 8.17
C TYR A 29 -1.87 -8.00 7.16
N LEU A 30 -1.31 -7.86 5.95
CA LEU A 30 -1.12 -8.96 5.00
C LEU A 30 0.38 -9.18 4.81
N LEU A 31 0.80 -10.43 4.89
CA LEU A 31 2.18 -10.83 4.59
C LEU A 31 2.41 -10.79 3.07
N ALA A 32 3.57 -10.29 2.65
CA ALA A 32 3.95 -10.27 1.24
C ALA A 32 4.21 -11.68 0.68
N GLY A 33 4.56 -12.65 1.52
CA GLY A 33 4.74 -14.04 1.14
C GLY A 33 5.37 -14.90 2.23
N TYR A 34 5.10 -16.20 2.17
CA TYR A 34 5.64 -17.20 3.08
C TYR A 34 6.91 -17.86 2.52
N PRO A 35 7.81 -18.26 3.43
CA PRO A 35 7.98 -17.85 4.83
C PRO A 35 8.91 -16.64 4.97
N TRP A 36 9.42 -16.12 3.86
CA TRP A 36 10.59 -15.23 3.81
C TRP A 36 10.23 -13.75 3.94
N PHE A 37 9.04 -13.36 3.41
CA PHE A 37 8.63 -11.97 3.38
C PHE A 37 7.74 -11.63 4.57
N LYS A 38 8.04 -10.49 5.19
CA LYS A 38 7.19 -9.87 6.21
C LYS A 38 6.13 -9.00 5.54
N VAL A 39 5.63 -8.00 6.25
CA VAL A 39 4.75 -6.99 5.69
C VAL A 39 5.57 -6.01 4.87
N ARG A 40 5.17 -5.79 3.62
CA ARG A 40 5.72 -4.79 2.71
C ARG A 40 4.59 -3.91 2.22
N ALA A 41 4.76 -2.59 2.28
CA ALA A 41 3.69 -1.64 2.04
C ALA A 41 3.06 -1.79 0.64
N ARG A 42 3.88 -1.90 -0.40
CA ARG A 42 3.39 -2.09 -1.79
C ARG A 42 2.56 -3.36 -1.93
N ASP A 43 3.08 -4.49 -1.47
CA ASP A 43 2.39 -5.78 -1.52
C ASP A 43 1.09 -5.73 -0.70
N LEU A 44 1.11 -5.06 0.46
CA LEU A 44 -0.05 -4.86 1.32
C LEU A 44 -1.17 -4.16 0.54
N PHE A 45 -0.93 -2.96 0.01
CA PHE A 45 -1.98 -2.16 -0.63
C PHE A 45 -2.47 -2.76 -1.95
N ILE A 46 -1.59 -3.34 -2.76
CA ILE A 46 -1.97 -3.99 -4.02
C ILE A 46 -2.82 -5.25 -3.77
N SER A 47 -2.44 -6.08 -2.79
CA SER A 47 -3.14 -7.35 -2.54
C SER A 47 -4.39 -7.20 -1.67
N MET A 48 -4.47 -6.14 -0.88
CA MET A 48 -5.52 -5.96 0.13
C MET A 48 -6.94 -6.02 -0.44
N PRO A 49 -7.30 -5.34 -1.55
CA PRO A 49 -8.65 -5.44 -2.10
C PRO A 49 -9.01 -6.87 -2.50
N GLY A 50 -8.07 -7.61 -3.09
CA GLY A 50 -8.27 -9.01 -3.46
C GLY A 50 -8.42 -9.93 -2.27
N CYS A 51 -7.59 -9.76 -1.24
CA CYS A 51 -7.56 -10.59 -0.04
C CYS A 51 -8.64 -10.26 0.99
N THR A 52 -9.41 -9.19 0.77
CA THR A 52 -10.47 -8.73 1.69
C THR A 52 -11.78 -8.47 0.97
N LEU A 53 -11.89 -7.42 0.18
CA LEU A 53 -13.14 -6.99 -0.46
C LEU A 53 -13.70 -8.03 -1.43
N SER A 54 -12.84 -8.71 -2.20
CA SER A 54 -13.24 -9.74 -3.15
C SER A 54 -13.72 -11.02 -2.47
N ILE A 55 -13.36 -11.25 -1.21
CA ILE A 55 -13.85 -12.37 -0.40
C ILE A 55 -14.95 -11.96 0.59
N GLU A 56 -15.53 -10.77 0.38
CA GLU A 56 -16.64 -10.22 1.15
C GLU A 56 -16.30 -9.96 2.64
N ASP A 57 -15.08 -9.49 2.91
CA ASP A 57 -14.61 -9.14 4.25
C ASP A 57 -14.12 -7.68 4.32
N PRO A 58 -15.00 -6.69 4.18
CA PRO A 58 -14.63 -5.27 4.25
C PRO A 58 -14.15 -4.87 5.65
N VAL A 59 -14.61 -5.54 6.69
CA VAL A 59 -14.16 -5.27 8.07
C VAL A 59 -12.65 -5.51 8.20
N ARG A 60 -12.14 -6.54 7.54
CA ARG A 60 -10.71 -6.83 7.53
C ARG A 60 -9.93 -5.77 6.74
N PHE A 61 -10.48 -5.29 5.62
CA PHE A 61 -9.91 -4.16 4.90
C PHE A 61 -9.77 -2.93 5.79
N GLU A 62 -10.86 -2.54 6.45
CA GLU A 62 -10.90 -1.37 7.34
C GLU A 62 -9.92 -1.51 8.51
N LYS A 63 -9.75 -2.72 9.09
CA LYS A 63 -8.75 -2.98 10.13
C LYS A 63 -7.31 -2.82 9.63
N ILE A 64 -7.00 -3.30 8.43
CA ILE A 64 -5.67 -3.14 7.86
C ILE A 64 -5.38 -1.66 7.61
N MET A 65 -6.35 -0.92 7.06
CA MET A 65 -6.22 0.54 6.88
C MET A 65 -6.04 1.28 8.21
N HIS A 66 -6.76 0.86 9.25
CA HIS A 66 -6.60 1.43 10.59
C HIS A 66 -5.18 1.25 11.14
N THR A 67 -4.51 0.17 10.79
CA THR A 67 -3.10 -0.08 11.16
C THR A 67 -2.13 0.70 10.26
N ALA A 68 -2.37 0.75 8.95
CA ALA A 68 -1.45 1.32 7.97
C ALA A 68 -1.47 2.86 7.96
N ILE A 69 -2.62 3.50 8.11
CA ILE A 69 -2.74 4.96 8.08
C ILE A 69 -1.84 5.67 9.12
N PRO A 70 -1.81 5.26 10.40
CA PRO A 70 -0.89 5.85 11.36
C PRO A 70 0.59 5.72 10.98
N ALA A 71 1.00 4.59 10.39
CA ALA A 71 2.37 4.38 9.94
C ALA A 71 2.74 5.32 8.78
N ILE A 72 1.86 5.51 7.80
CA ILE A 72 2.07 6.47 6.71
C ILE A 72 2.12 7.91 7.25
N ARG A 73 1.21 8.28 8.15
CA ARG A 73 1.23 9.61 8.80
C ARG A 73 2.53 9.85 9.56
N SER A 74 2.99 8.85 10.30
CA SER A 74 4.26 8.91 11.01
C SER A 74 5.42 9.18 10.06
N PHE A 75 5.49 8.47 8.93
CA PHE A 75 6.49 8.73 7.91
C PHE A 75 6.37 10.14 7.32
N MET A 76 5.18 10.58 6.93
CA MET A 76 4.97 11.93 6.39
C MET A 76 5.42 13.05 7.35
N GLN A 77 5.30 12.82 8.66
CA GLN A 77 5.67 13.79 9.69
C GLN A 77 7.15 13.74 10.07
N THR A 78 7.72 12.56 10.13
CA THR A 78 9.05 12.32 10.72
C THR A 78 10.14 11.97 9.70
N GLY A 79 9.76 11.50 8.52
CA GLY A 79 10.66 10.93 7.50
C GLY A 79 11.25 9.57 7.90
N LYS A 80 10.80 8.95 9.00
CA LYS A 80 11.32 7.67 9.47
C LYS A 80 10.48 6.52 8.93
N ALA A 81 11.16 5.49 8.38
CA ALA A 81 10.54 4.25 7.97
C ALA A 81 9.88 3.54 9.16
N ASP A 82 8.83 2.77 8.87
CA ASP A 82 8.15 1.95 9.87
C ASP A 82 8.87 0.61 10.07
N GLU A 83 8.88 0.09 11.30
CA GLU A 83 9.59 -1.16 11.63
C GLU A 83 8.80 -2.40 11.19
N GLU A 84 7.48 -2.34 11.20
CA GLU A 84 6.59 -3.47 10.87
C GLU A 84 6.18 -3.47 9.39
N ILE A 85 5.85 -2.29 8.82
CA ILE A 85 5.48 -2.13 7.42
C ILE A 85 6.69 -1.63 6.64
N ARG A 86 7.46 -2.55 6.07
CA ARG A 86 8.68 -2.23 5.32
C ARG A 86 8.37 -1.47 4.03
N GLU A 87 9.33 -0.66 3.60
CA GLU A 87 9.28 0.09 2.33
C GLU A 87 8.12 1.11 2.26
N ILE A 88 7.62 1.54 3.42
CA ILE A 88 6.54 2.53 3.50
C ILE A 88 6.99 3.90 2.96
N GLU A 89 8.29 4.15 2.97
CA GLU A 89 8.94 5.34 2.44
C GLU A 89 8.98 5.43 0.91
N ASN A 90 8.66 4.35 0.19
CA ASN A 90 8.65 4.36 -1.26
C ASN A 90 7.49 5.22 -1.80
N PRO A 91 7.74 6.10 -2.79
CA PRO A 91 6.75 7.06 -3.24
C PRO A 91 5.51 6.43 -3.89
N ASP A 92 5.65 5.27 -4.55
CA ASP A 92 4.52 4.55 -5.16
C ASP A 92 3.54 3.97 -4.11
N VAL A 93 3.99 3.75 -2.89
CA VAL A 93 3.16 3.23 -1.79
C VAL A 93 1.98 4.15 -1.51
N PHE A 94 2.16 5.46 -1.52
CA PHE A 94 1.09 6.44 -1.31
C PHE A 94 0.02 6.38 -2.42
N LEU A 95 0.44 6.11 -3.65
CA LEU A 95 -0.46 5.99 -4.79
C LEU A 95 -1.23 4.67 -4.73
N TRP A 96 -0.58 3.57 -4.35
CA TRP A 96 -1.23 2.28 -4.13
C TRP A 96 -2.20 2.32 -2.97
N ASP A 97 -1.92 3.08 -1.93
CA ASP A 97 -2.85 3.30 -0.82
C ASP A 97 -4.11 4.03 -1.28
N ILE A 98 -3.97 5.12 -2.04
CA ILE A 98 -5.11 5.83 -2.66
C ILE A 98 -5.91 4.87 -3.56
N TRP A 99 -5.22 4.07 -4.37
CA TRP A 99 -5.88 3.07 -5.22
C TRP A 99 -6.66 2.04 -4.40
N ALA A 100 -6.10 1.55 -3.29
CA ALA A 100 -6.80 0.62 -2.40
C ALA A 100 -8.07 1.25 -1.81
N MET A 101 -8.00 2.51 -1.36
CA MET A 101 -9.17 3.27 -0.89
C MET A 101 -10.21 3.47 -2.00
N GLN A 102 -9.78 3.67 -3.25
CA GLN A 102 -10.70 3.71 -4.41
C GLN A 102 -11.41 2.35 -4.62
N GLN A 103 -10.70 1.21 -4.47
CA GLN A 103 -11.34 -0.11 -4.54
C GLN A 103 -12.38 -0.30 -3.42
N HIS A 104 -12.10 0.19 -2.21
CA HIS A 104 -13.07 0.21 -1.13
C HIS A 104 -14.30 1.04 -1.50
N SER A 105 -14.11 2.23 -2.08
CA SER A 105 -15.21 3.08 -2.54
C SER A 105 -16.08 2.40 -3.61
N ARG A 106 -15.47 1.69 -4.54
CA ARG A 106 -16.21 0.92 -5.57
C ARG A 106 -17.04 -0.21 -4.96
N LYS A 107 -16.57 -0.85 -3.90
CA LYS A 107 -17.25 -1.99 -3.26
C LYS A 107 -18.27 -1.55 -2.21
N MET A 108 -17.94 -0.56 -1.38
CA MET A 108 -18.71 -0.18 -0.18
C MET A 108 -19.54 1.08 -0.38
N GLY A 109 -19.34 1.79 -1.50
CA GLY A 109 -19.98 3.07 -1.79
C GLY A 109 -19.12 4.28 -1.43
N VAL A 110 -19.35 5.36 -2.16
CA VAL A 110 -18.56 6.60 -2.06
C VAL A 110 -18.69 7.25 -0.68
N GLU A 111 -19.90 7.34 -0.14
CA GLU A 111 -20.14 8.05 1.13
C GLU A 111 -19.42 7.38 2.31
N LYS A 112 -19.49 6.04 2.41
CA LYS A 112 -18.77 5.30 3.44
C LYS A 112 -17.25 5.49 3.33
N SER A 113 -16.69 5.41 2.14
CA SER A 113 -15.25 5.58 1.93
C SER A 113 -14.80 7.02 2.17
N LYS A 114 -15.63 8.00 1.83
CA LYS A 114 -15.40 9.40 2.11
C LYS A 114 -15.34 9.68 3.61
N GLU A 115 -16.28 9.12 4.37
CA GLU A 115 -16.27 9.22 5.83
C GLU A 115 -14.96 8.71 6.45
N LEU A 116 -14.46 7.57 5.95
CA LEU A 116 -13.27 6.91 6.51
C LEU A 116 -11.95 7.52 6.04
N TYR A 117 -11.84 7.91 4.76
CA TYR A 117 -10.54 8.13 4.12
C TYR A 117 -10.35 9.52 3.50
N PHE A 118 -11.39 10.34 3.37
CA PHE A 118 -11.30 11.63 2.66
C PHE A 118 -10.22 12.56 3.22
N ASN A 119 -10.17 12.69 4.53
CA ASN A 119 -9.17 13.54 5.19
C ASN A 119 -7.75 13.02 4.95
N PHE A 120 -7.56 11.72 5.03
CA PHE A 120 -6.25 11.10 4.83
C PHE A 120 -5.77 11.21 3.37
N ILE A 121 -6.65 11.04 2.40
CA ILE A 121 -6.34 11.32 0.98
C ILE A 121 -5.90 12.78 0.81
N GLY A 122 -6.61 13.72 1.45
CA GLY A 122 -6.26 15.15 1.46
C GLY A 122 -4.87 15.41 2.06
N GLU A 123 -4.50 14.71 3.12
CA GLU A 123 -3.16 14.78 3.73
C GLU A 123 -2.08 14.33 2.75
N ILE A 124 -2.26 13.20 2.05
CA ILE A 124 -1.33 12.68 1.04
C ILE A 124 -1.18 13.68 -0.13
N ILE A 125 -2.29 14.19 -0.66
CA ILE A 125 -2.26 15.18 -1.75
C ILE A 125 -1.50 16.44 -1.31
N THR A 126 -1.75 16.93 -0.09
CA THR A 126 -1.07 18.09 0.47
C THR A 126 0.43 17.83 0.63
N TYR A 127 0.80 16.66 1.13
CA TYR A 127 2.20 16.23 1.28
C TYR A 127 2.97 16.26 -0.04
N PHE A 128 2.33 15.84 -1.14
CA PHE A 128 2.94 15.90 -2.48
C PHE A 128 2.97 17.33 -3.03
N ARG A 129 1.91 18.10 -2.87
CA ARG A 129 1.87 19.52 -3.33
C ARG A 129 2.90 20.39 -2.63
N GLU A 130 3.17 20.11 -1.38
CA GLU A 130 4.20 20.80 -0.58
C GLU A 130 5.62 20.27 -0.82
N GLN A 131 5.81 19.36 -1.80
CA GLN A 131 7.12 18.80 -2.18
C GLN A 131 7.86 18.14 -1.02
N LYS A 132 7.15 17.54 -0.06
CA LYS A 132 7.73 17.00 1.17
C LYS A 132 8.35 15.61 0.99
N HIS A 133 7.96 14.87 -0.06
CA HIS A 133 8.55 13.55 -0.29
C HIS A 133 10.00 13.67 -0.81
N PRO A 134 10.98 12.97 -0.19
CA PRO A 134 12.39 13.14 -0.56
C PRO A 134 12.72 12.67 -1.98
N ASP A 135 12.01 11.67 -2.50
CA ASP A 135 12.32 11.00 -3.77
C ASP A 135 11.28 11.24 -4.88
N MET A 136 10.26 12.06 -4.63
CA MET A 136 9.22 12.37 -5.62
C MET A 136 8.78 13.83 -5.56
N LYS A 137 8.57 14.43 -6.72
CA LYS A 137 8.15 15.83 -6.86
C LYS A 137 6.96 15.96 -7.80
N LEU A 138 6.00 16.78 -7.44
CA LEU A 138 4.95 17.23 -8.36
C LEU A 138 5.50 18.40 -9.17
N MET A 139 5.57 18.24 -10.49
CA MET A 139 6.14 19.23 -11.40
C MET A 139 5.06 20.22 -11.89
N GLU A 140 5.49 21.37 -12.45
CA GLU A 140 4.57 22.43 -12.95
C GLU A 140 3.61 21.92 -14.03
N ASN A 141 3.99 20.89 -14.80
CA ASN A 141 3.15 20.24 -15.78
C ASN A 141 2.10 19.29 -15.18
N GLY A 142 2.01 19.20 -13.85
CA GLY A 142 1.07 18.33 -13.13
C GLY A 142 1.49 16.87 -13.02
N LEU A 143 2.67 16.49 -13.53
CA LEU A 143 3.18 15.12 -13.46
C LEU A 143 4.10 14.91 -12.25
N LEU A 144 4.12 13.69 -11.76
CA LEU A 144 5.03 13.23 -10.71
C LEU A 144 6.38 12.82 -11.31
N PHE A 145 7.45 13.44 -10.83
CA PHE A 145 8.83 13.11 -11.18
C PHE A 145 9.47 12.35 -10.01
N VAL A 146 10.14 11.23 -10.30
CA VAL A 146 10.78 10.36 -9.30
C VAL A 146 12.29 10.36 -9.48
N GLU A 147 13.04 10.59 -8.40
CA GLU A 147 14.51 10.60 -8.40
C GLU A 147 15.05 9.24 -7.93
N GLY A 148 14.97 8.25 -8.80
CA GLY A 148 15.28 6.84 -8.51
C GLY A 148 16.61 6.32 -9.03
N ARG A 149 17.59 7.19 -9.35
CA ARG A 149 18.87 6.74 -9.97
C ARG A 149 19.63 5.72 -9.13
N ASN A 150 19.66 5.92 -7.82
CA ASN A 150 20.41 5.10 -6.89
C ASN A 150 19.50 4.35 -5.89
N LYS A 151 18.20 4.37 -6.10
CA LYS A 151 17.20 3.76 -5.21
C LYS A 151 16.21 2.93 -6.02
N ALA A 152 15.79 1.81 -5.45
CA ALA A 152 14.77 0.93 -6.02
C ALA A 152 13.38 1.36 -5.53
N LEU A 153 12.83 2.42 -6.11
CA LEU A 153 11.61 3.11 -5.65
C LEU A 153 10.30 2.60 -6.25
N THR A 154 10.35 1.58 -7.12
CA THR A 154 9.18 1.02 -7.78
C THR A 154 9.05 -0.47 -7.51
N TRP A 155 8.08 -1.13 -8.11
CA TRP A 155 7.94 -2.59 -8.05
C TRP A 155 9.17 -3.34 -8.63
N MET A 156 9.95 -2.70 -9.53
CA MET A 156 11.24 -3.19 -9.99
C MET A 156 12.34 -2.86 -8.95
N ASN A 157 12.27 -3.51 -7.79
CA ASN A 157 13.08 -3.17 -6.63
C ASN A 157 14.22 -4.16 -6.34
N SER A 158 14.59 -5.01 -7.29
CA SER A 158 15.75 -5.89 -7.15
C SER A 158 17.04 -5.09 -7.09
N THR A 159 17.94 -5.46 -6.17
CA THR A 159 19.23 -4.82 -6.00
C THR A 159 20.38 -5.83 -6.06
N VAL A 160 21.53 -5.40 -6.57
CA VAL A 160 22.80 -6.12 -6.50
C VAL A 160 23.82 -5.19 -5.88
N ASP A 161 24.50 -5.63 -4.83
CA ASP A 161 25.47 -4.83 -4.06
C ASP A 161 24.88 -3.47 -3.61
N GLY A 162 23.61 -3.46 -3.20
CA GLY A 162 22.91 -2.25 -2.75
C GLY A 162 22.48 -1.28 -3.85
N LYS A 163 22.73 -1.60 -5.12
CA LYS A 163 22.32 -0.78 -6.27
C LYS A 163 21.14 -1.40 -7.00
N PRO A 164 20.16 -0.60 -7.46
CA PRO A 164 19.05 -1.13 -8.25
C PRO A 164 19.57 -1.78 -9.54
N VAL A 165 19.06 -2.97 -9.84
CA VAL A 165 19.33 -3.68 -11.12
C VAL A 165 18.74 -2.88 -12.28
N VAL A 166 17.57 -2.30 -12.07
CA VAL A 166 16.92 -1.39 -13.02
C VAL A 166 16.76 -0.03 -12.35
N SER A 167 17.55 0.93 -12.80
CA SER A 167 17.41 2.31 -12.35
C SER A 167 16.22 2.95 -13.06
N ARG A 168 15.24 3.41 -12.28
CA ARG A 168 14.03 4.08 -12.79
C ARG A 168 13.95 5.47 -12.19
N SER A 169 14.06 6.48 -13.04
CA SER A 169 14.00 7.90 -12.67
C SER A 169 13.27 8.68 -13.75
N GLY A 170 12.62 9.76 -13.38
CA GLY A 170 11.90 10.62 -14.30
C GLY A 170 10.37 10.50 -14.16
N TYR A 171 9.66 10.72 -15.25
CA TYR A 171 8.21 10.59 -15.32
C TYR A 171 7.82 9.13 -15.59
N ILE A 172 7.72 8.38 -14.51
CA ILE A 172 7.41 6.94 -14.58
C ILE A 172 5.91 6.77 -14.82
N VAL A 173 5.54 5.88 -15.77
CA VAL A 173 4.14 5.71 -16.22
C VAL A 173 3.23 5.32 -15.06
N GLU A 174 3.59 4.33 -14.27
CA GLU A 174 2.75 3.83 -13.17
C GLU A 174 2.53 4.84 -12.03
N PHE A 175 3.30 5.93 -11.98
CA PHE A 175 3.09 7.04 -11.03
C PHE A 175 2.13 8.09 -11.60
N ASN A 176 1.94 8.11 -12.91
CA ASN A 176 1.21 9.16 -13.61
C ASN A 176 -0.05 8.64 -14.33
N ALA A 177 -0.31 7.33 -14.26
CA ALA A 177 -1.51 6.70 -14.81
C ALA A 177 -2.64 6.67 -13.77
#